data_56456709958d47018d743727fd40c249
#
_entry.id   56456709958d47018d743727fd40c249
#
_cell.length_a   1.000
_cell.length_b   1.000
_cell.length_c   1.000
_cell.angle_alpha   90.00
_cell.angle_beta   90.00
_cell.angle_gamma   90.00
#
_symmetry.space_group_name_H-M   'P 1'
#
loop_
_entity.id
_entity.type
_entity.pdbx_description
1 polymer ?
#
loop_
_entity_poly.entity_id
_entity_poly.type
_entity_poly.pdbx_seq_one_letter_code
_entity_poly.pdbx_strand_id
1 'polypeptide(L)'
;AGKPMMFIDIDEEIDPREYSSYPIVFAEDLRSFCALPLMQEGRVVAALLCAYRSVSSRHEKAYRRLIEDLGGQMCDLDVVSADFMDFERIASGKRADSARNPIYVRSELSRVIAAQEDERKRISRELHDGIAQELLAVSFLLKRLDAHVDSEGAALVFNAANDIDRILDELHNISVELRPLALDHLGFVAALRSQAAVFEKTYGAEILFAGGLSCDRFDQALETQAYRICQEAILNACKYSDTDRIYVTLEDSDGWLHVSVVDHGCGFNADEPEIKGSGCGMLGMQERANIIGATLDVASGQDGTKVTLVAPMHA
;
A
#
# COMPACT_ATOMS: atom_id res chain seq x y z
N ALA A 1 -28.32 -2.18 3.93
CA ALA A 1 -27.24 -2.51 3.01
C ALA A 1 -27.83 -2.93 1.67
N GLY A 2 -27.14 -2.67 0.55
CA GLY A 2 -27.64 -2.98 -0.79
C GLY A 2 -28.39 -1.86 -1.51
N LYS A 3 -28.39 -0.64 -0.96
CA LYS A 3 -28.93 0.55 -1.62
C LYS A 3 -27.81 1.52 -1.96
N PRO A 4 -27.94 2.31 -3.05
CA PRO A 4 -27.06 3.42 -3.34
C PRO A 4 -26.97 4.40 -2.16
N MET A 5 -25.79 4.92 -1.91
CA MET A 5 -25.53 5.90 -0.86
C MET A 5 -24.89 7.14 -1.48
N MET A 6 -25.32 8.32 -1.10
CA MET A 6 -24.82 9.57 -1.67
C MET A 6 -24.71 10.63 -0.57
N PHE A 7 -23.56 11.30 -0.51
CA PHE A 7 -23.31 12.45 0.35
C PHE A 7 -22.78 13.60 -0.52
N ILE A 8 -23.40 14.76 -0.44
CA ILE A 8 -23.04 15.95 -1.22
C ILE A 8 -22.06 16.83 -0.45
N ASP A 9 -22.24 16.92 0.86
CA ASP A 9 -21.31 17.55 1.80
C ASP A 9 -21.09 16.63 3.00
N ILE A 10 -19.93 15.98 3.03
CA ILE A 10 -19.58 15.00 4.06
C ILE A 10 -19.54 15.64 5.44
N ASP A 11 -19.05 16.87 5.55
CA ASP A 11 -18.92 17.56 6.83
C ASP A 11 -20.27 17.96 7.44
N GLU A 12 -21.29 18.16 6.59
CA GLU A 12 -22.64 18.48 7.05
C GLU A 12 -23.52 17.23 7.25
N GLU A 13 -23.28 16.18 6.48
CA GLU A 13 -24.19 15.03 6.39
C GLU A 13 -23.72 13.80 7.20
N ILE A 14 -22.43 13.70 7.59
CA ILE A 14 -21.91 12.59 8.39
C ILE A 14 -21.54 13.07 9.80
N ASP A 15 -22.11 12.43 10.82
CA ASP A 15 -21.71 12.68 12.21
C ASP A 15 -20.23 12.34 12.40
N PRO A 16 -19.40 13.23 12.99
CA PRO A 16 -17.99 12.96 13.27
C PRO A 16 -17.72 11.64 14.03
N ARG A 17 -18.71 11.13 14.77
CA ARG A 17 -18.60 9.83 15.46
C ARG A 17 -18.63 8.64 14.51
N GLU A 18 -19.17 8.82 13.30
CA GLU A 18 -19.26 7.76 12.27
C GLU A 18 -18.10 7.78 11.29
N TYR A 19 -17.13 8.69 11.43
CA TYR A 19 -15.98 8.83 10.55
C TYR A 19 -15.17 7.54 10.42
N SER A 20 -15.06 6.75 11.50
CA SER A 20 -14.39 5.45 11.47
C SER A 20 -15.07 4.42 10.55
N SER A 21 -16.33 4.63 10.19
CA SER A 21 -17.09 3.77 9.26
C SER A 21 -16.77 4.08 7.79
N TYR A 22 -16.10 5.21 7.52
CA TYR A 22 -15.77 5.67 6.16
C TYR A 22 -14.28 6.02 6.02
N PRO A 23 -13.35 5.11 6.30
CA PRO A 23 -11.92 5.42 6.40
C PRO A 23 -11.33 5.98 5.08
N ILE A 24 -11.79 5.50 3.92
CA ILE A 24 -11.32 5.96 2.61
C ILE A 24 -11.70 7.42 2.34
N VAL A 25 -12.86 7.86 2.85
CA VAL A 25 -13.35 9.22 2.66
C VAL A 25 -12.40 10.23 3.31
N PHE A 26 -11.90 9.90 4.50
CA PHE A 26 -10.99 10.76 5.25
C PHE A 26 -9.54 10.60 4.83
N ALA A 27 -9.11 9.39 4.47
CA ALA A 27 -7.75 9.16 3.95
C ALA A 27 -7.48 9.90 2.64
N GLU A 28 -8.52 10.06 1.80
CA GLU A 28 -8.42 10.72 0.49
C GLU A 28 -8.93 12.18 0.48
N ASP A 29 -9.27 12.74 1.64
CA ASP A 29 -9.84 14.10 1.79
C ASP A 29 -11.07 14.34 0.88
N LEU A 30 -11.96 13.35 0.83
CA LEU A 30 -13.16 13.42 0.01
C LEU A 30 -14.20 14.29 0.69
N ARG A 31 -14.81 15.20 -0.07
CA ARG A 31 -15.83 16.15 0.43
C ARG A 31 -17.24 15.80 -0.01
N SER A 32 -17.36 15.03 -1.08
CA SER A 32 -18.64 14.44 -1.52
C SER A 32 -18.40 13.09 -2.16
N PHE A 33 -19.34 12.14 -2.01
CA PHE A 33 -19.25 10.85 -2.70
C PHE A 33 -20.62 10.21 -2.95
N CYS A 34 -20.62 9.30 -3.92
CA CYS A 34 -21.70 8.36 -4.19
C CYS A 34 -21.14 6.95 -4.24
N ALA A 35 -21.75 6.03 -3.52
CA ALA A 35 -21.40 4.60 -3.52
C ALA A 35 -22.58 3.79 -4.07
N LEU A 36 -22.32 3.00 -5.12
CA LEU A 36 -23.28 2.09 -5.74
C LEU A 36 -22.88 0.65 -5.40
N PRO A 37 -23.76 -0.12 -4.73
CA PRO A 37 -23.47 -1.51 -4.43
C PRO A 37 -23.50 -2.36 -5.71
N LEU A 38 -22.49 -3.21 -5.90
CA LEU A 38 -22.43 -4.24 -6.91
C LEU A 38 -23.02 -5.52 -6.30
N MET A 39 -24.07 -6.03 -6.92
CA MET A 39 -24.80 -7.18 -6.42
C MET A 39 -24.51 -8.41 -7.27
N GLN A 40 -24.28 -9.55 -6.63
CA GLN A 40 -24.22 -10.86 -7.25
C GLN A 40 -25.07 -11.82 -6.41
N GLU A 41 -26.00 -12.52 -7.04
CA GLU A 41 -26.92 -13.46 -6.37
C GLU A 41 -27.62 -12.87 -5.13
N GLY A 42 -27.98 -11.59 -5.18
CA GLY A 42 -28.67 -10.88 -4.08
C GLY A 42 -27.76 -10.46 -2.92
N ARG A 43 -26.44 -10.62 -3.03
CA ARG A 43 -25.45 -10.16 -2.04
C ARG A 43 -24.61 -9.01 -2.60
N VAL A 44 -24.23 -8.08 -1.73
CA VAL A 44 -23.26 -7.02 -2.09
C VAL A 44 -21.87 -7.65 -2.13
N VAL A 45 -21.23 -7.69 -3.29
CA VAL A 45 -19.88 -8.25 -3.49
C VAL A 45 -18.82 -7.16 -3.63
N ALA A 46 -19.23 -5.94 -4.05
CA ALA A 46 -18.35 -4.79 -4.18
C ALA A 46 -19.17 -3.49 -4.14
N ALA A 47 -18.50 -2.34 -4.21
CA ALA A 47 -19.15 -1.05 -4.39
C ALA A 47 -18.35 -0.20 -5.38
N LEU A 48 -19.06 0.48 -6.30
CA LEU A 48 -18.49 1.53 -7.13
C LEU A 48 -18.56 2.84 -6.35
N LEU A 49 -17.40 3.47 -6.11
CA LEU A 49 -17.28 4.75 -5.43
C LEU A 49 -16.96 5.86 -6.45
N CYS A 50 -17.81 6.86 -6.53
CA CYS A 50 -17.55 8.10 -7.27
C CYS A 50 -17.48 9.25 -6.26
N ALA A 51 -16.36 9.98 -6.22
CA ALA A 51 -16.09 10.97 -5.19
C ALA A 51 -15.36 12.20 -5.72
N TYR A 52 -15.50 13.33 -5.00
CA TYR A 52 -14.78 14.58 -5.28
C TYR A 52 -14.21 15.15 -3.98
N ARG A 53 -13.10 15.86 -4.10
CA ARG A 53 -12.44 16.62 -3.01
C ARG A 53 -13.03 18.04 -2.87
N SER A 54 -14.24 18.28 -3.37
CA SER A 54 -14.94 19.56 -3.30
C SER A 54 -16.43 19.36 -3.16
N VAL A 55 -17.13 20.35 -2.64
CA VAL A 55 -18.60 20.38 -2.55
C VAL A 55 -19.14 21.18 -3.70
N SER A 56 -20.10 20.63 -4.45
CA SER A 56 -20.76 21.33 -5.56
C SER A 56 -22.13 20.73 -5.87
N SER A 57 -23.11 21.58 -6.14
CA SER A 57 -24.42 21.14 -6.62
C SER A 57 -24.40 20.41 -7.96
N ARG A 58 -23.27 20.52 -8.72
CA ARG A 58 -23.06 19.74 -9.95
C ARG A 58 -22.81 18.27 -9.64
N HIS A 59 -22.17 17.96 -8.50
CA HIS A 59 -21.90 16.60 -8.06
C HIS A 59 -23.21 15.86 -7.76
N GLU A 60 -24.18 16.51 -7.11
CA GLU A 60 -25.48 15.92 -6.87
C GLU A 60 -26.17 15.46 -8.16
N LYS A 61 -26.15 16.31 -9.19
CA LYS A 61 -26.72 15.96 -10.49
C LYS A 61 -26.00 14.80 -11.16
N ALA A 62 -24.67 14.78 -11.05
CA ALA A 62 -23.83 13.69 -11.57
C ALA A 62 -24.12 12.37 -10.86
N TYR A 63 -24.21 12.38 -9.53
CA TYR A 63 -24.51 11.20 -8.72
C TYR A 63 -25.92 10.66 -8.97
N ARG A 64 -26.95 11.54 -9.04
CA ARG A 64 -28.34 11.13 -9.34
C ARG A 64 -28.41 10.45 -10.71
N ARG A 65 -27.76 11.03 -11.71
CA ARG A 65 -27.68 10.45 -13.04
C ARG A 65 -26.98 9.11 -13.04
N LEU A 66 -25.88 8.98 -12.29
CA LEU A 66 -25.17 7.72 -12.12
C LEU A 66 -26.06 6.63 -11.51
N ILE A 67 -26.82 6.99 -10.46
CA ILE A 67 -27.74 6.07 -9.80
C ILE A 67 -28.89 5.66 -10.76
N GLU A 68 -29.40 6.58 -11.56
CA GLU A 68 -30.47 6.32 -12.54
C GLU A 68 -29.95 5.42 -13.69
N ASP A 69 -28.78 5.74 -14.24
CA ASP A 69 -28.24 5.04 -15.41
C ASP A 69 -27.70 3.63 -15.06
N LEU A 70 -27.13 3.45 -13.89
CA LEU A 70 -26.49 2.21 -13.48
C LEU A 70 -27.29 1.40 -12.46
N GLY A 71 -28.15 2.04 -11.68
CA GLY A 71 -28.89 1.37 -10.58
C GLY A 71 -29.80 0.23 -11.03
N GLY A 72 -30.20 0.19 -12.31
CA GLY A 72 -30.99 -0.90 -12.91
C GLY A 72 -30.18 -1.92 -13.70
N GLN A 73 -28.92 -1.64 -14.02
CA GLN A 73 -28.09 -2.51 -14.89
C GLN A 73 -27.03 -3.30 -14.11
N MET A 74 -26.81 -3.00 -12.84
CA MET A 74 -25.71 -3.56 -12.05
C MET A 74 -25.98 -4.93 -11.44
N CYS A 75 -27.18 -5.51 -11.64
CA CYS A 75 -27.52 -6.85 -11.14
C CYS A 75 -26.85 -8.01 -11.90
N ASP A 76 -26.31 -7.74 -13.11
CA ASP A 76 -25.75 -8.80 -13.98
C ASP A 76 -24.28 -8.55 -14.38
N LEU A 77 -23.57 -7.68 -13.67
CA LEU A 77 -22.14 -7.48 -13.91
C LEU A 77 -21.33 -8.61 -13.25
N ASP A 78 -20.68 -9.38 -14.11
CA ASP A 78 -19.67 -10.36 -13.69
C ASP A 78 -18.51 -9.60 -13.03
N VAL A 79 -18.35 -9.71 -11.72
CA VAL A 79 -17.40 -8.93 -10.90
C VAL A 79 -15.94 -9.16 -11.35
N VAL A 80 -15.66 -10.29 -12.02
CA VAL A 80 -14.35 -10.62 -12.59
C VAL A 80 -13.98 -9.72 -13.77
N SER A 81 -14.95 -9.00 -14.35
CA SER A 81 -14.77 -8.13 -15.51
C SER A 81 -15.15 -6.66 -15.25
N ALA A 82 -15.24 -6.23 -14.00
CA ALA A 82 -15.46 -4.83 -13.67
C ALA A 82 -14.22 -4.01 -14.03
N ASP A 83 -14.11 -3.65 -15.30
CA ASP A 83 -13.19 -2.65 -15.79
C ASP A 83 -13.49 -1.31 -15.09
N PHE A 84 -12.44 -0.62 -14.65
CA PHE A 84 -12.53 0.78 -14.27
C PHE A 84 -13.06 1.56 -15.48
N MET A 85 -14.37 1.81 -15.50
CA MET A 85 -14.99 2.48 -16.62
C MET A 85 -14.73 3.98 -16.52
N ASP A 86 -14.17 4.54 -17.58
CA ASP A 86 -14.00 5.97 -17.76
C ASP A 86 -15.36 6.66 -17.65
N PHE A 87 -15.56 7.40 -16.57
CA PHE A 87 -16.82 8.00 -16.18
C PHE A 87 -17.37 8.99 -17.21
N GLU A 88 -16.49 9.69 -17.92
CA GLU A 88 -16.87 10.61 -19.00
C GLU A 88 -17.48 9.87 -20.19
N ARG A 89 -17.08 8.63 -20.47
CA ARG A 89 -17.64 7.80 -21.56
C ARG A 89 -19.04 7.29 -21.24
N ILE A 90 -19.32 6.94 -19.98
CA ILE A 90 -20.66 6.49 -19.55
C ILE A 90 -21.64 7.67 -19.59
N ALA A 91 -21.24 8.83 -19.10
CA ALA A 91 -22.05 10.03 -19.09
C ALA A 91 -22.37 10.56 -20.51
N SER A 92 -21.56 10.21 -21.52
CA SER A 92 -21.77 10.63 -22.92
C SER A 92 -22.68 9.72 -23.75
N GLY A 93 -23.17 8.60 -23.18
CA GLY A 93 -24.10 7.67 -23.83
C GLY A 93 -23.53 6.90 -25.04
N LYS A 94 -22.23 6.93 -25.24
CA LYS A 94 -21.58 6.15 -26.31
C LYS A 94 -21.37 4.73 -25.83
N ARG A 95 -22.24 3.82 -26.26
CA ARG A 95 -21.99 2.37 -26.11
C ARG A 95 -20.66 2.01 -26.74
N ALA A 96 -19.74 1.53 -25.92
CA ALA A 96 -18.49 0.98 -26.42
C ALA A 96 -18.73 -0.44 -26.92
N ASP A 97 -18.86 -0.60 -28.23
CA ASP A 97 -18.65 -1.85 -28.95
C ASP A 97 -17.13 -2.13 -29.06
N SER A 98 -16.46 -2.21 -27.96
CA SER A 98 -15.09 -2.73 -27.93
C SER A 98 -14.94 -3.56 -26.68
N ALA A 99 -15.35 -4.81 -26.89
CA ALA A 99 -15.07 -5.91 -26.03
C ALA A 99 -13.67 -5.82 -25.41
N ARG A 100 -13.63 -5.79 -24.08
CA ARG A 100 -12.85 -6.70 -23.27
C ARG A 100 -11.48 -7.00 -23.86
N ASN A 101 -10.56 -6.05 -23.75
CA ASN A 101 -9.17 -6.38 -23.91
C ASN A 101 -8.52 -6.38 -22.52
N PRO A 102 -8.29 -7.54 -21.87
CA PRO A 102 -7.63 -7.64 -20.57
C PRO A 102 -6.25 -6.97 -20.56
N ILE A 103 -5.68 -6.73 -21.74
CA ILE A 103 -4.42 -6.00 -21.95
C ILE A 103 -4.58 -4.51 -21.56
N TYR A 104 -5.75 -3.89 -21.78
CA TYR A 104 -5.96 -2.47 -21.50
C TYR A 104 -6.04 -2.16 -19.99
N VAL A 105 -6.74 -3.00 -19.23
CA VAL A 105 -6.86 -2.84 -17.77
C VAL A 105 -5.52 -3.07 -17.08
N ARG A 106 -4.77 -4.08 -17.52
CA ARG A 106 -3.40 -4.31 -17.06
C ARG A 106 -2.49 -3.09 -17.29
N SER A 107 -2.62 -2.41 -18.43
CA SER A 107 -1.78 -1.24 -18.73
C SER A 107 -2.10 -0.04 -17.82
N GLU A 108 -3.36 0.17 -17.45
CA GLU A 108 -3.77 1.28 -16.57
C GLU A 108 -3.34 1.05 -15.12
N LEU A 109 -3.58 -0.14 -14.58
CA LEU A 109 -3.17 -0.48 -13.21
C LEU A 109 -1.65 -0.47 -13.06
N SER A 110 -0.92 -0.99 -14.05
CA SER A 110 0.55 -0.93 -14.09
C SER A 110 1.06 0.52 -14.11
N ARG A 111 0.37 1.44 -14.81
CA ARG A 111 0.71 2.88 -14.80
C ARG A 111 0.45 3.53 -13.44
N VAL A 112 -0.66 3.20 -12.79
CA VAL A 112 -0.97 3.70 -11.44
C VAL A 112 0.09 3.22 -10.44
N ILE A 113 0.45 1.94 -10.48
CA ILE A 113 1.49 1.37 -9.63
C ILE A 113 2.83 2.07 -9.88
N ALA A 114 3.21 2.27 -11.15
CA ALA A 114 4.46 2.97 -11.50
C ALA A 114 4.46 4.42 -10.99
N ALA A 115 3.38 5.17 -11.20
CA ALA A 115 3.26 6.55 -10.72
C ALA A 115 3.30 6.62 -9.18
N GLN A 116 2.70 5.66 -8.49
CA GLN A 116 2.76 5.56 -7.03
C GLN A 116 4.19 5.27 -6.54
N GLU A 117 4.94 4.39 -7.23
CA GLU A 117 6.33 4.12 -6.87
C GLU A 117 7.24 5.32 -7.12
N ASP A 118 7.04 6.06 -8.22
CA ASP A 118 7.78 7.28 -8.52
C ASP A 118 7.52 8.36 -7.45
N GLU A 119 6.28 8.53 -7.04
CA GLU A 119 5.91 9.47 -5.99
C GLU A 119 6.49 9.06 -4.62
N ARG A 120 6.43 7.79 -4.26
CA ARG A 120 7.07 7.28 -3.03
C ARG A 120 8.58 7.52 -3.03
N LYS A 121 9.22 7.32 -4.20
CA LYS A 121 10.65 7.57 -4.39
C LYS A 121 10.97 9.06 -4.23
N ARG A 122 10.14 9.94 -4.79
CA ARG A 122 10.29 11.39 -4.68
C ARG A 122 10.18 11.85 -3.22
N ILE A 123 9.11 11.44 -2.54
CA ILE A 123 8.86 11.81 -1.13
C ILE A 123 9.99 11.30 -0.23
N SER A 124 10.40 10.04 -0.38
CA SER A 124 11.48 9.46 0.43
C SER A 124 12.80 10.25 0.28
N ARG A 125 13.13 10.72 -0.94
CA ARG A 125 14.30 11.56 -1.17
C ARG A 125 14.15 12.96 -0.55
N GLU A 126 13.00 13.59 -0.70
CA GLU A 126 12.75 14.91 -0.11
C GLU A 126 12.83 14.88 1.43
N LEU A 127 12.34 13.82 2.06
CA LEU A 127 12.46 13.63 3.51
C LEU A 127 13.93 13.47 3.92
N HIS A 128 14.69 12.66 3.18
CA HIS A 128 16.08 12.37 3.52
C HIS A 128 17.02 13.55 3.20
N ASP A 129 16.95 14.08 1.97
CA ASP A 129 17.91 15.08 1.47
C ASP A 129 17.55 16.51 1.92
N GLY A 130 16.29 16.75 2.27
CA GLY A 130 15.81 18.01 2.80
C GLY A 130 15.74 17.99 4.34
N ILE A 131 14.63 17.49 4.85
CA ILE A 131 14.26 17.64 6.28
C ILE A 131 15.28 16.97 7.21
N ALA A 132 15.74 15.76 6.92
CA ALA A 132 16.69 15.06 7.79
C ALA A 132 18.04 15.77 7.85
N GLN A 133 18.53 16.31 6.72
CA GLN A 133 19.80 17.07 6.70
C GLN A 133 19.69 18.38 7.47
N GLU A 134 18.56 19.10 7.36
CA GLU A 134 18.33 20.32 8.13
C GLU A 134 18.29 20.03 9.65
N LEU A 135 17.61 18.99 10.08
CA LEU A 135 17.56 18.56 11.48
C LEU A 135 18.95 18.14 12.00
N LEU A 136 19.73 17.43 11.18
CA LEU A 136 21.12 17.09 11.52
C LEU A 136 21.96 18.36 11.73
N ALA A 137 21.82 19.38 10.87
CA ALA A 137 22.51 20.64 11.04
C ALA A 137 22.13 21.34 12.36
N VAL A 138 20.83 21.32 12.73
CA VAL A 138 20.36 21.84 14.01
C VAL A 138 20.92 21.05 15.18
N SER A 139 20.95 19.70 15.11
CA SER A 139 21.57 18.85 16.14
C SER A 139 23.05 19.19 16.36
N PHE A 140 23.80 19.42 15.28
CA PHE A 140 25.20 19.87 15.38
C PHE A 140 25.35 21.23 16.04
N LEU A 141 24.45 22.18 15.73
CA LEU A 141 24.45 23.50 16.37
C LEU A 141 24.17 23.41 17.87
N LEU A 142 23.21 22.59 18.27
CA LEU A 142 22.90 22.34 19.68
C LEU A 142 24.12 21.76 20.43
N LYS A 143 24.76 20.72 19.85
CA LYS A 143 25.98 20.12 20.44
C LYS A 143 27.13 21.12 20.60
N ARG A 144 27.22 22.10 19.71
CA ARG A 144 28.21 23.22 19.87
C ARG A 144 27.79 24.23 20.93
N LEU A 145 26.50 24.45 21.11
CA LEU A 145 25.97 25.39 22.09
C LEU A 145 26.19 24.90 23.53
N ASP A 146 26.17 23.60 23.75
CA ASP A 146 26.36 22.94 25.05
C ASP A 146 27.64 23.38 25.75
N ALA A 147 28.72 23.64 25.01
CA ALA A 147 29.99 24.14 25.57
C ALA A 147 29.98 25.62 25.99
N HIS A 148 28.89 26.37 25.75
CA HIS A 148 28.81 27.81 25.93
C HIS A 148 27.67 28.25 26.86
N VAL A 149 26.93 27.32 27.45
CA VAL A 149 25.80 27.55 28.33
C VAL A 149 26.11 27.11 29.77
N ASP A 150 25.37 27.64 30.72
CA ASP A 150 25.43 27.21 32.12
C ASP A 150 24.70 25.84 32.30
N SER A 151 24.69 25.33 33.52
CA SER A 151 24.13 24.03 33.85
C SER A 151 22.62 23.92 33.55
N GLU A 152 21.85 25.02 33.64
CA GLU A 152 20.43 25.04 33.32
C GLU A 152 20.24 25.05 31.79
N GLY A 153 21.03 25.84 31.08
CA GLY A 153 21.07 25.86 29.61
C GLY A 153 21.52 24.52 29.02
N ALA A 154 22.51 23.86 29.63
CA ALA A 154 22.97 22.54 29.18
C ALA A 154 21.86 21.49 29.25
N ALA A 155 21.01 21.51 30.30
CA ALA A 155 19.86 20.62 30.40
C ALA A 155 18.81 20.86 29.27
N LEU A 156 18.58 22.12 28.91
CA LEU A 156 17.68 22.48 27.81
C LEU A 156 18.24 22.02 26.45
N VAL A 157 19.53 22.24 26.22
CA VAL A 157 20.24 21.79 25.00
C VAL A 157 20.20 20.29 24.87
N PHE A 158 20.45 19.54 25.95
CA PHE A 158 20.38 18.09 25.96
C PHE A 158 18.97 17.57 25.60
N ASN A 159 17.94 18.16 26.21
CA ASN A 159 16.56 17.75 25.89
C ASN A 159 16.19 18.04 24.42
N ALA A 160 16.56 19.24 23.92
CA ALA A 160 16.32 19.60 22.53
C ALA A 160 17.07 18.67 21.54
N ALA A 161 18.31 18.30 21.84
CA ALA A 161 19.08 17.35 21.03
C ALA A 161 18.42 15.98 21.00
N ASN A 162 17.97 15.46 22.15
CA ASN A 162 17.24 14.20 22.22
C ASN A 162 15.92 14.22 21.44
N ASP A 163 15.19 15.34 21.47
CA ASP A 163 13.96 15.48 20.68
C ASP A 163 14.25 15.45 19.18
N ILE A 164 15.34 16.10 18.74
CA ILE A 164 15.76 16.05 17.34
C ILE A 164 16.18 14.63 16.94
N ASP A 165 16.96 13.93 17.77
CA ASP A 165 17.39 12.58 17.49
C ASP A 165 16.17 11.64 17.35
N ARG A 166 15.13 11.81 18.21
CA ARG A 166 13.86 11.08 18.08
C ARG A 166 13.11 11.40 16.79
N ILE A 167 13.03 12.67 16.39
CA ILE A 167 12.39 13.08 15.13
C ILE A 167 13.14 12.49 13.92
N LEU A 168 14.47 12.47 13.96
CA LEU A 168 15.29 11.84 12.91
C LEU A 168 15.01 10.34 12.79
N ASP A 169 14.87 9.64 13.91
CA ASP A 169 14.47 8.21 13.91
C ASP A 169 13.07 8.01 13.31
N GLU A 170 12.11 8.86 13.64
CA GLU A 170 10.74 8.80 13.07
C GLU A 170 10.76 9.06 11.55
N LEU A 171 11.51 10.08 11.09
CA LEU A 171 11.68 10.38 9.67
C LEU A 171 12.35 9.22 8.92
N HIS A 172 13.36 8.59 9.53
CA HIS A 172 14.01 7.42 8.96
C HIS A 172 13.00 6.27 8.77
N ASN A 173 12.19 5.97 9.78
CA ASN A 173 11.18 4.92 9.71
C ASN A 173 10.16 5.21 8.60
N ILE A 174 9.65 6.45 8.51
CA ILE A 174 8.72 6.87 7.45
C ILE A 174 9.37 6.71 6.05
N SER A 175 10.63 7.13 5.91
CA SER A 175 11.36 7.01 4.65
C SER A 175 11.53 5.55 4.23
N VAL A 176 11.84 4.65 5.17
CA VAL A 176 11.96 3.20 4.93
C VAL A 176 10.60 2.59 4.55
N GLU A 177 9.50 3.00 5.19
CA GLU A 177 8.16 2.53 4.84
C GLU A 177 7.72 2.99 3.44
N LEU A 178 8.00 4.25 3.09
CA LEU A 178 7.70 4.80 1.78
C LEU A 178 8.51 4.11 0.69
N ARG A 179 9.83 4.20 0.76
CA ARG A 179 10.79 3.51 -0.10
C ARG A 179 12.19 3.59 0.51
N PRO A 180 12.79 2.48 0.94
CA PRO A 180 14.12 2.55 1.51
C PRO A 180 15.13 3.00 0.45
N LEU A 181 15.94 4.01 0.76
CA LEU A 181 17.06 4.43 -0.08
C LEU A 181 18.05 3.28 -0.31
N ALA A 182 18.11 2.33 0.62
CA ALA A 182 18.88 1.10 0.49
C ALA A 182 18.52 0.33 -0.79
N LEU A 183 17.26 0.38 -1.27
CA LEU A 183 16.85 -0.28 -2.51
C LEU A 183 17.57 0.30 -3.73
N ASP A 184 17.71 1.62 -3.78
CA ASP A 184 18.39 2.30 -4.90
C ASP A 184 19.92 2.13 -4.85
N HIS A 185 20.52 2.07 -3.64
CA HIS A 185 21.97 2.07 -3.43
C HIS A 185 22.58 0.70 -3.14
N LEU A 186 21.90 -0.11 -2.35
CA LEU A 186 22.41 -1.39 -1.83
C LEU A 186 21.64 -2.61 -2.36
N GLY A 187 20.53 -2.39 -3.10
CA GLY A 187 19.74 -3.43 -3.72
C GLY A 187 18.68 -4.07 -2.82
N PHE A 188 18.02 -5.08 -3.37
CA PHE A 188 16.83 -5.71 -2.84
C PHE A 188 17.01 -6.31 -1.44
N VAL A 189 18.06 -7.12 -1.22
CA VAL A 189 18.27 -7.84 0.05
C VAL A 189 18.53 -6.87 1.20
N ALA A 190 19.38 -5.85 0.98
CA ALA A 190 19.71 -4.85 1.99
C ALA A 190 18.48 -4.01 2.36
N ALA A 191 17.69 -3.62 1.36
CA ALA A 191 16.44 -2.89 1.58
C ALA A 191 15.44 -3.72 2.39
N LEU A 192 15.30 -5.02 2.06
CA LEU A 192 14.36 -5.90 2.75
C LEU A 192 14.77 -6.13 4.22
N ARG A 193 16.07 -6.30 4.49
CA ARG A 193 16.59 -6.39 5.86
C ARG A 193 16.38 -5.10 6.66
N SER A 194 16.59 -3.94 6.03
CA SER A 194 16.31 -2.64 6.66
C SER A 194 14.85 -2.49 7.04
N GLN A 195 13.94 -2.87 6.14
CA GLN A 195 12.49 -2.86 6.42
C GLN A 195 12.11 -3.85 7.54
N ALA A 196 12.69 -5.04 7.52
CA ALA A 196 12.46 -6.06 8.55
C ALA A 196 12.80 -5.53 9.94
N ALA A 197 13.95 -4.86 10.11
CA ALA A 197 14.35 -4.26 11.37
C ALA A 197 13.34 -3.20 11.88
N VAL A 198 12.71 -2.43 10.98
CA VAL A 198 11.64 -1.49 11.34
C VAL A 198 10.40 -2.25 11.81
N PHE A 199 10.02 -3.32 11.12
CA PHE A 199 8.86 -4.13 11.49
C PHE A 199 9.07 -4.88 12.80
N GLU A 200 10.26 -5.46 13.04
CA GLU A 200 10.63 -6.08 14.32
C GLU A 200 10.45 -5.10 15.50
N LYS A 201 10.95 -3.87 15.34
CA LYS A 201 10.80 -2.82 16.36
C LYS A 201 9.36 -2.40 16.59
N THR A 202 8.55 -2.36 15.51
CA THR A 202 7.17 -1.84 15.55
C THR A 202 6.17 -2.88 16.03
N TYR A 203 6.32 -4.14 15.57
CA TYR A 203 5.35 -5.21 15.82
C TYR A 203 5.82 -6.26 16.82
N GLY A 204 7.11 -6.28 17.15
CA GLY A 204 7.69 -7.22 18.13
C GLY A 204 7.92 -8.64 17.59
N ALA A 205 7.68 -8.88 16.31
CA ALA A 205 7.94 -10.17 15.66
C ALA A 205 9.41 -10.28 15.23
N GLU A 206 10.03 -11.45 15.39
CA GLU A 206 11.38 -11.77 14.90
C GLU A 206 11.32 -12.16 13.43
N ILE A 207 12.12 -11.52 12.55
CA ILE A 207 12.13 -11.80 11.10
C ILE A 207 13.46 -12.48 10.73
N LEU A 208 13.39 -13.76 10.43
CA LEU A 208 14.55 -14.62 10.19
C LEU A 208 14.81 -14.79 8.70
N PHE A 209 16.00 -14.42 8.27
CA PHE A 209 16.44 -14.55 6.88
C PHE A 209 17.29 -15.80 6.68
N ALA A 210 16.94 -16.60 5.66
CA ALA A 210 17.68 -17.77 5.23
C ALA A 210 17.99 -17.70 3.72
N GLY A 211 18.97 -18.50 3.29
CA GLY A 211 19.43 -18.57 1.91
C GLY A 211 20.39 -17.42 1.55
N GLY A 212 20.57 -17.20 0.27
CA GLY A 212 21.42 -16.15 -0.28
C GLY A 212 21.26 -16.09 -1.79
N LEU A 213 21.62 -14.95 -2.36
CA LEU A 213 21.56 -14.68 -3.80
C LEU A 213 22.95 -14.62 -4.39
N SER A 214 23.11 -15.10 -5.61
CA SER A 214 24.40 -15.11 -6.33
C SER A 214 24.83 -13.71 -6.78
N CYS A 215 23.87 -12.74 -6.83
CA CYS A 215 24.15 -11.36 -7.15
C CYS A 215 23.38 -10.41 -6.23
N ASP A 216 23.96 -9.25 -5.97
CA ASP A 216 23.38 -8.23 -5.08
C ASP A 216 22.39 -7.31 -5.79
N ARG A 217 22.39 -7.28 -7.13
CA ARG A 217 21.59 -6.36 -7.93
C ARG A 217 20.91 -7.08 -9.08
N PHE A 218 19.67 -6.65 -9.32
CA PHE A 218 18.82 -7.10 -10.42
C PHE A 218 18.35 -5.91 -11.25
N ASP A 219 17.52 -6.16 -12.25
CA ASP A 219 16.79 -5.08 -12.91
C ASP A 219 15.96 -4.28 -11.91
N GLN A 220 15.92 -2.96 -12.08
CA GLN A 220 15.27 -2.04 -11.14
C GLN A 220 13.77 -2.34 -10.95
N ALA A 221 13.08 -2.77 -12.02
CA ALA A 221 11.68 -3.14 -11.92
C ALA A 221 11.50 -4.39 -11.07
N LEU A 222 12.35 -5.41 -11.28
CA LEU A 222 12.36 -6.64 -10.50
C LEU A 222 12.63 -6.34 -9.02
N GLU A 223 13.70 -5.59 -8.69
CA GLU A 223 14.04 -5.21 -7.31
C GLU A 223 12.86 -4.50 -6.63
N THR A 224 12.25 -3.53 -7.32
CA THR A 224 11.15 -2.73 -6.77
C THR A 224 9.91 -3.58 -6.50
N GLN A 225 9.48 -4.38 -7.48
CA GLN A 225 8.24 -5.14 -7.32
C GLN A 225 8.42 -6.31 -6.36
N ALA A 226 9.56 -7.02 -6.40
CA ALA A 226 9.87 -8.08 -5.43
C ALA A 226 9.94 -7.52 -4.00
N TYR A 227 10.57 -6.36 -3.82
CA TYR A 227 10.61 -5.68 -2.52
C TYR A 227 9.20 -5.38 -2.00
N ARG A 228 8.31 -4.82 -2.84
CA ARG A 228 6.93 -4.49 -2.43
C ARG A 228 6.10 -5.71 -2.08
N ILE A 229 6.26 -6.79 -2.83
CA ILE A 229 5.59 -8.06 -2.52
C ILE A 229 6.05 -8.60 -1.17
N CYS A 230 7.36 -8.63 -0.93
CA CYS A 230 7.90 -9.08 0.34
C CYS A 230 7.50 -8.17 1.51
N GLN A 231 7.53 -6.84 1.31
CA GLN A 231 7.10 -5.85 2.31
C GLN A 231 5.66 -6.12 2.74
N GLU A 232 4.74 -6.28 1.78
CA GLU A 232 3.33 -6.56 2.05
C GLU A 232 3.13 -7.91 2.72
N ALA A 233 3.84 -8.96 2.26
CA ALA A 233 3.74 -10.29 2.85
C ALA A 233 4.23 -10.31 4.32
N ILE A 234 5.37 -9.67 4.62
CA ILE A 234 5.91 -9.56 5.98
C ILE A 234 4.97 -8.72 6.85
N LEU A 235 4.46 -7.58 6.34
CA LEU A 235 3.53 -6.72 7.05
C LEU A 235 2.24 -7.45 7.42
N ASN A 236 1.70 -8.24 6.48
CA ASN A 236 0.50 -9.04 6.72
C ASN A 236 0.77 -10.11 7.78
N ALA A 237 1.91 -10.78 7.74
CA ALA A 237 2.32 -11.72 8.77
C ALA A 237 2.44 -11.02 10.14
N CYS A 238 3.11 -9.87 10.24
CA CYS A 238 3.21 -9.09 11.48
C CYS A 238 1.85 -8.69 12.06
N LYS A 239 0.89 -8.34 11.21
CA LYS A 239 -0.41 -7.80 11.65
C LYS A 239 -1.47 -8.87 11.96
N TYR A 240 -1.43 -9.98 11.25
CA TYR A 240 -2.59 -10.87 11.18
C TYR A 240 -2.31 -12.32 11.56
N SER A 241 -1.04 -12.76 11.59
CA SER A 241 -0.71 -14.17 11.82
C SER A 241 -0.79 -14.59 13.28
N ASP A 242 -0.68 -13.64 14.22
CA ASP A 242 -0.55 -13.92 15.65
C ASP A 242 0.67 -14.80 15.98
N THR A 243 1.78 -14.60 15.21
CA THR A 243 3.06 -15.29 15.44
C THR A 243 4.14 -14.29 15.84
N ASP A 244 5.11 -14.76 16.62
CA ASP A 244 6.31 -14.00 17.00
C ASP A 244 7.50 -14.22 16.04
N ARG A 245 7.34 -15.11 15.03
CA ARG A 245 8.40 -15.45 14.07
C ARG A 245 7.93 -15.51 12.63
N ILE A 246 8.68 -14.84 11.75
CA ILE A 246 8.45 -14.83 10.32
C ILE A 246 9.75 -15.27 9.62
N TYR A 247 9.64 -16.17 8.67
CA TYR A 247 10.79 -16.71 7.93
C TYR A 247 10.80 -16.18 6.51
N VAL A 248 11.90 -15.57 6.10
CA VAL A 248 12.13 -15.07 4.75
C VAL A 248 13.26 -15.85 4.12
N THR A 249 12.98 -16.59 3.07
CA THR A 249 13.99 -17.34 2.32
C THR A 249 14.22 -16.69 0.97
N LEU A 250 15.49 -16.49 0.60
CA LEU A 250 15.91 -15.86 -0.64
C LEU A 250 16.89 -16.82 -1.35
N GLU A 251 16.55 -17.24 -2.55
CA GLU A 251 17.38 -18.14 -3.36
C GLU A 251 17.29 -17.73 -4.83
N ASP A 252 18.33 -17.99 -5.58
CA ASP A 252 18.32 -17.88 -7.03
C ASP A 252 18.89 -19.15 -7.67
N SER A 253 18.24 -19.61 -8.72
CA SER A 253 18.66 -20.76 -9.51
C SER A 253 18.16 -20.67 -10.95
N ASP A 254 19.02 -21.08 -11.88
CA ASP A 254 18.67 -21.17 -13.30
C ASP A 254 18.08 -19.89 -13.92
N GLY A 255 18.51 -18.73 -13.42
CA GLY A 255 18.02 -17.43 -13.89
C GLY A 255 16.67 -17.01 -13.27
N TRP A 256 16.24 -17.66 -12.21
CA TRP A 256 15.03 -17.34 -11.46
C TRP A 256 15.34 -16.94 -10.03
N LEU A 257 14.67 -15.88 -9.58
CA LEU A 257 14.63 -15.46 -8.18
C LEU A 257 13.48 -16.18 -7.48
N HIS A 258 13.77 -16.87 -6.39
CA HIS A 258 12.80 -17.52 -5.52
C HIS A 258 12.81 -16.82 -4.17
N VAL A 259 11.65 -16.29 -3.79
CA VAL A 259 11.45 -15.69 -2.47
C VAL A 259 10.28 -16.34 -1.79
N SER A 260 10.43 -16.72 -0.53
CA SER A 260 9.31 -17.15 0.29
C SER A 260 9.24 -16.37 1.61
N VAL A 261 8.04 -15.99 2.01
CA VAL A 261 7.72 -15.43 3.33
C VAL A 261 6.75 -16.38 4.00
N VAL A 262 7.13 -16.91 5.15
CA VAL A 262 6.37 -17.93 5.88
C VAL A 262 6.13 -17.47 7.30
N ASP A 263 4.91 -17.47 7.74
CA ASP A 263 4.51 -17.45 9.13
C ASP A 263 3.85 -18.77 9.53
N HIS A 264 3.96 -19.14 10.79
CA HIS A 264 3.32 -20.30 11.38
C HIS A 264 2.19 -19.87 12.34
N GLY A 265 1.43 -18.87 11.92
CA GLY A 265 0.35 -18.29 12.71
C GLY A 265 -1.01 -18.92 12.44
N CYS A 266 -2.06 -18.14 12.67
CA CYS A 266 -3.43 -18.63 12.56
C CYS A 266 -3.91 -18.88 11.12
N GLY A 267 -3.17 -18.36 10.11
CA GLY A 267 -3.58 -18.40 8.72
C GLY A 267 -4.95 -17.76 8.43
N PHE A 268 -5.45 -17.96 7.23
CA PHE A 268 -6.78 -17.52 6.82
C PHE A 268 -7.36 -18.47 5.76
N ASN A 269 -8.68 -18.45 5.60
CA ASN A 269 -9.34 -19.15 4.51
C ASN A 269 -9.50 -18.20 3.32
N ALA A 270 -8.84 -18.48 2.22
CA ALA A 270 -8.89 -17.65 1.01
C ALA A 270 -10.29 -17.63 0.34
N ASP A 271 -11.12 -18.65 0.62
CA ASP A 271 -12.48 -18.79 0.07
C ASP A 271 -13.54 -18.07 0.94
N GLU A 272 -13.19 -17.56 2.11
CA GLU A 272 -14.13 -16.86 3.00
C GLU A 272 -14.01 -15.35 2.84
N PRO A 273 -15.17 -14.63 2.72
CA PRO A 273 -15.18 -13.17 2.53
C PRO A 273 -14.77 -12.36 3.78
N GLU A 274 -14.52 -12.99 4.93
CA GLU A 274 -14.00 -12.32 6.14
C GLU A 274 -12.46 -12.24 6.13
N ILE A 275 -11.88 -11.73 5.06
CA ILE A 275 -10.46 -11.37 5.05
C ILE A 275 -10.30 -10.17 6.00
N LYS A 276 -9.59 -10.36 7.11
CA LYS A 276 -9.19 -9.28 8.01
C LYS A 276 -8.29 -8.32 7.23
N GLY A 277 -8.85 -7.19 6.81
CA GLY A 277 -8.16 -6.19 5.99
C GLY A 277 -8.92 -5.84 4.71
N SER A 278 -8.44 -4.87 3.94
CA SER A 278 -9.13 -4.37 2.73
C SER A 278 -9.13 -5.34 1.54
N GLY A 279 -8.44 -6.48 1.62
CA GLY A 279 -8.23 -7.40 0.49
C GLY A 279 -7.33 -6.83 -0.64
N CYS A 280 -7.03 -5.54 -0.59
CA CYS A 280 -6.24 -4.85 -1.61
C CYS A 280 -4.78 -5.28 -1.63
N GLY A 281 -4.23 -5.75 -0.50
CA GLY A 281 -2.83 -6.17 -0.40
C GLY A 281 -2.50 -7.37 -1.28
N MET A 282 -3.34 -8.42 -1.25
CA MET A 282 -3.14 -9.61 -2.08
C MET A 282 -3.29 -9.30 -3.56
N LEU A 283 -4.31 -8.52 -3.93
CA LEU A 283 -4.49 -8.07 -5.31
C LEU A 283 -3.29 -7.23 -5.77
N GLY A 284 -2.82 -6.31 -4.93
CA GLY A 284 -1.64 -5.49 -5.21
C GLY A 284 -0.36 -6.32 -5.40
N MET A 285 -0.16 -7.36 -4.58
CA MET A 285 0.97 -8.31 -4.75
C MET A 285 0.87 -9.07 -6.08
N GLN A 286 -0.32 -9.57 -6.44
CA GLN A 286 -0.54 -10.28 -7.69
C GLN A 286 -0.25 -9.40 -8.92
N GLU A 287 -0.72 -8.15 -8.92
CA GLU A 287 -0.47 -7.20 -10.01
C GLU A 287 1.01 -6.84 -10.13
N ARG A 288 1.69 -6.67 -9.01
CA ARG A 288 3.14 -6.43 -8.99
C ARG A 288 3.92 -7.63 -9.56
N ALA A 289 3.52 -8.85 -9.23
CA ALA A 289 4.10 -10.06 -9.81
C ALA A 289 3.90 -10.11 -11.33
N ASN A 290 2.69 -9.77 -11.80
CA ASN A 290 2.36 -9.70 -13.22
C ASN A 290 3.24 -8.68 -13.99
N ILE A 291 3.54 -7.52 -13.37
CA ILE A 291 4.39 -6.47 -13.99
C ILE A 291 5.77 -7.00 -14.36
N ILE A 292 6.34 -7.86 -13.51
CA ILE A 292 7.69 -8.43 -13.72
C ILE A 292 7.66 -9.86 -14.31
N GLY A 293 6.52 -10.31 -14.81
CA GLY A 293 6.37 -11.66 -15.38
C GLY A 293 6.60 -12.78 -14.36
N ALA A 294 6.41 -12.50 -13.08
CA ALA A 294 6.59 -13.44 -11.99
C ALA A 294 5.32 -14.24 -11.70
N THR A 295 5.49 -15.39 -11.05
CA THR A 295 4.40 -16.17 -10.45
C THR A 295 4.38 -15.89 -8.95
N LEU A 296 3.19 -15.59 -8.44
CA LEU A 296 2.94 -15.43 -7.00
C LEU A 296 1.95 -16.52 -6.57
N ASP A 297 2.32 -17.25 -5.53
CA ASP A 297 1.48 -18.26 -4.89
C ASP A 297 1.29 -17.91 -3.41
N VAL A 298 0.06 -18.01 -2.91
CA VAL A 298 -0.29 -17.74 -1.52
C VAL A 298 -1.05 -18.95 -0.99
N ALA A 299 -0.39 -19.73 -0.15
CA ALA A 299 -0.97 -20.87 0.54
C ALA A 299 -1.20 -20.50 2.01
N SER A 300 -2.46 -20.58 2.46
CA SER A 300 -2.83 -20.30 3.86
C SER A 300 -3.77 -21.36 4.41
N GLY A 301 -3.63 -21.65 5.70
CA GLY A 301 -4.40 -22.66 6.42
C GLY A 301 -4.12 -22.64 7.90
N GLN A 302 -4.50 -23.70 8.62
CA GLN A 302 -4.36 -23.79 10.09
C GLN A 302 -2.90 -23.77 10.59
N ASP A 303 -1.93 -24.01 9.70
CA ASP A 303 -0.49 -24.04 10.02
C ASP A 303 0.22 -22.71 9.66
N GLY A 304 -0.54 -21.67 9.34
CA GLY A 304 -0.02 -20.35 8.97
C GLY A 304 -0.17 -20.02 7.49
N THR A 305 0.63 -19.02 7.03
CA THR A 305 0.61 -18.54 5.64
C THR A 305 2.00 -18.63 5.03
N LYS A 306 2.05 -19.05 3.76
CA LYS A 306 3.22 -19.03 2.92
C LYS A 306 2.95 -18.23 1.65
N VAL A 307 3.71 -17.17 1.44
CA VAL A 307 3.74 -16.39 0.20
C VAL A 307 5.00 -16.77 -0.56
N THR A 308 4.87 -17.21 -1.80
CA THR A 308 6.00 -17.61 -2.66
C THR A 308 5.99 -16.78 -3.94
N LEU A 309 7.11 -16.12 -4.23
CA LEU A 309 7.36 -15.39 -5.46
C LEU A 309 8.43 -16.11 -6.27
N VAL A 310 8.17 -16.35 -7.55
CA VAL A 310 9.14 -16.88 -8.52
C VAL A 310 9.21 -15.91 -9.70
N ALA A 311 10.32 -15.21 -9.87
CA ALA A 311 10.48 -14.15 -10.84
C ALA A 311 11.70 -14.40 -11.76
N PRO A 312 11.59 -14.11 -13.09
CA PRO A 312 12.73 -14.21 -13.98
C PRO A 312 13.74 -13.09 -13.65
N MET A 313 15.02 -13.46 -13.54
CA MET A 313 16.09 -12.48 -13.24
C MET A 313 16.57 -11.72 -14.48
N HIS A 314 16.20 -12.19 -15.66
CA HIS A 314 16.49 -11.55 -16.94
C HIS A 314 15.16 -11.29 -17.65
N ALA A 315 14.75 -10.05 -17.67
CA ALA A 315 13.65 -9.55 -18.51
C ALA A 315 14.20 -8.68 -19.63
#